data_8a07c4c906f0a0aa5f5003d23cd2b227
#
_entry.id   8a07c4c906f0a0aa5f5003d23cd2b227
#
_cell.length_a   1.000
_cell.length_b   1.000
_cell.length_c   1.000
_cell.angle_alpha   90.00
_cell.angle_beta   90.00
_cell.angle_gamma   90.00
#
_symmetry.space_group_name_H-M   'P 1'
#
loop_
_entity.id
_entity.type
_entity.pdbx_description
1 polymer ?
#
loop_
_entity_poly.entity_id
_entity_poly.type
_entity_poly.pdbx_seq_one_letter_code
_entity_poly.pdbx_strand_id
1 'polypeptide(L)'
;SVSSQSPGMSELGQTWSEPVITNVPERDAPVMIVGGGYDVNKDAPGVGTADAMGRAIFLLDAETGVLMHRFSAESGGGPTVTSWPVADSIAAKVTVLDSDGDGVTDRLYAPDTGGNIWRVDMPTGDPGDWSAIHFAELGGATDADDRRFFGEVTVAQTTFSLVETVLVDQDGGEASVTTARETPYDAVLVGSGDRTRPNGEGTQNYLFALQDRSIKTQTFDEDDNPAPAPIRVGDLYSVAGDPFSSAADDDALLTAQLNLGERRGWYVPLAAKEKSLSAPTLIAGQAYFTTFVPGNLEEAEACVTAGEGFLYAFSLQEGRRLTWMSVGARLPDTPQVLVPPPDEDDEGEWNPSLYLVGVGAGDDNGGTIATQQTLTPQRIYYQYGD
;
A
#
# COMPACT_ATOMS: atom_id res chain seq x y z
N SER A 1 -27.10 -11.84 -9.07
CA SER A 1 -25.83 -12.35 -8.56
C SER A 1 -24.83 -12.48 -9.70
N VAL A 2 -23.59 -12.11 -9.45
CA VAL A 2 -22.47 -12.22 -10.39
C VAL A 2 -21.66 -13.48 -10.03
N SER A 3 -21.19 -14.20 -11.02
CA SER A 3 -20.37 -15.41 -10.83
C SER A 3 -19.36 -15.54 -11.97
N SER A 4 -18.40 -16.45 -11.86
CA SER A 4 -17.43 -16.76 -12.93
C SER A 4 -18.10 -17.25 -14.24
N GLN A 5 -19.40 -17.62 -14.19
CA GLN A 5 -20.20 -17.98 -15.37
C GLN A 5 -20.87 -16.76 -16.03
N SER A 6 -20.83 -15.59 -15.39
CA SER A 6 -21.35 -14.37 -16.00
C SER A 6 -20.43 -13.91 -17.14
N PRO A 7 -20.98 -13.36 -18.24
CA PRO A 7 -20.17 -12.89 -19.36
C PRO A 7 -19.07 -11.93 -18.90
N GLY A 8 -17.84 -12.19 -19.29
CA GLY A 8 -16.68 -11.37 -18.94
C GLY A 8 -16.12 -11.56 -17.53
N MET A 9 -16.65 -12.50 -16.73
CA MET A 9 -16.25 -12.72 -15.35
C MET A 9 -15.48 -14.05 -15.13
N SER A 10 -14.93 -14.64 -16.20
CA SER A 10 -14.20 -15.92 -16.14
C SER A 10 -13.02 -15.94 -15.17
N GLU A 11 -12.37 -14.80 -14.98
CA GLU A 11 -11.27 -14.62 -14.02
C GLU A 11 -11.72 -14.50 -12.55
N LEU A 12 -13.03 -14.50 -12.26
CA LEU A 12 -13.52 -14.37 -10.90
C LEU A 12 -13.17 -15.61 -10.08
N GLY A 13 -12.27 -15.43 -9.09
CA GLY A 13 -11.87 -16.42 -8.09
C GLY A 13 -12.75 -16.37 -6.84
N GLN A 14 -12.18 -16.72 -5.69
CA GLN A 14 -12.86 -16.59 -4.39
C GLN A 14 -12.92 -15.09 -4.00
N THR A 15 -14.13 -14.60 -3.75
CA THR A 15 -14.42 -13.18 -3.54
C THR A 15 -14.08 -12.71 -2.14
N TRP A 16 -12.80 -12.57 -1.84
CA TRP A 16 -12.30 -11.98 -0.60
C TRP A 16 -12.14 -10.45 -0.70
N SER A 17 -12.02 -9.92 -1.91
CA SER A 17 -11.90 -8.50 -2.17
C SER A 17 -13.17 -7.77 -1.75
N GLU A 18 -13.06 -6.80 -0.83
CA GLU A 18 -14.15 -5.92 -0.46
C GLU A 18 -14.45 -4.96 -1.62
N PRO A 19 -15.71 -4.86 -2.09
CA PRO A 19 -16.06 -3.95 -3.17
C PRO A 19 -16.02 -2.49 -2.72
N VAL A 20 -15.57 -1.60 -3.61
CA VAL A 20 -15.58 -0.14 -3.42
C VAL A 20 -16.61 0.46 -4.36
N ILE A 21 -17.49 1.32 -3.83
CA ILE A 21 -18.46 2.07 -4.64
C ILE A 21 -17.96 3.51 -4.72
N THR A 22 -17.77 3.99 -5.95
CA THR A 22 -17.22 5.32 -6.24
C THR A 22 -17.72 5.85 -7.57
N ASN A 23 -17.43 7.12 -7.87
CA ASN A 23 -17.63 7.71 -9.18
C ASN A 23 -16.32 7.62 -9.98
N VAL A 24 -16.43 7.46 -11.29
CA VAL A 24 -15.30 7.48 -12.23
C VAL A 24 -15.49 8.60 -13.25
N PRO A 25 -14.44 9.06 -13.96
CA PRO A 25 -14.53 10.21 -14.84
C PRO A 25 -15.70 10.15 -15.84
N GLU A 26 -16.35 11.29 -16.06
CA GLU A 26 -17.42 11.51 -17.05
C GLU A 26 -18.62 10.56 -16.90
N ARG A 27 -18.86 10.01 -15.71
CA ARG A 27 -19.99 9.13 -15.42
C ARG A 27 -20.79 9.61 -14.21
N ASP A 28 -22.10 9.81 -14.42
CA ASP A 28 -23.03 10.24 -13.35
C ASP A 28 -23.42 9.10 -12.38
N ALA A 29 -23.45 7.83 -12.89
CA ALA A 29 -23.84 6.69 -12.08
C ALA A 29 -22.65 6.06 -11.37
N PRO A 30 -22.78 5.64 -10.10
CA PRO A 30 -21.67 5.05 -9.34
C PRO A 30 -21.24 3.70 -9.92
N VAL A 31 -19.97 3.41 -9.74
CA VAL A 31 -19.31 2.18 -10.17
C VAL A 31 -18.88 1.38 -8.95
N MET A 32 -19.08 0.08 -8.99
CA MET A 32 -18.53 -0.87 -8.03
C MET A 32 -17.22 -1.45 -8.59
N ILE A 33 -16.12 -1.23 -7.87
CA ILE A 33 -14.79 -1.74 -8.20
C ILE A 33 -14.47 -2.90 -7.27
N VAL A 34 -14.02 -4.03 -7.83
CA VAL A 34 -13.68 -5.21 -7.05
C VAL A 34 -12.50 -5.97 -7.69
N GLY A 35 -11.59 -6.47 -6.86
CA GLY A 35 -10.53 -7.37 -7.31
C GLY A 35 -11.07 -8.73 -7.76
N GLY A 36 -10.31 -9.41 -8.60
CA GLY A 36 -10.69 -10.72 -9.16
C GLY A 36 -10.87 -11.82 -8.12
N GLY A 37 -10.37 -11.61 -6.91
CA GLY A 37 -10.47 -12.56 -5.81
C GLY A 37 -9.26 -13.49 -5.71
N TYR A 38 -9.34 -14.49 -4.87
CA TYR A 38 -8.24 -15.40 -4.53
C TYR A 38 -8.29 -16.69 -5.35
N ASP A 39 -7.12 -17.20 -5.74
CA ASP A 39 -6.95 -18.53 -6.31
C ASP A 39 -6.36 -19.49 -5.28
N VAL A 40 -7.03 -20.62 -5.05
CA VAL A 40 -6.56 -21.69 -4.15
C VAL A 40 -5.24 -22.33 -4.59
N ASN A 41 -4.74 -22.03 -5.79
CA ASN A 41 -3.41 -22.42 -6.23
C ASN A 41 -2.32 -21.97 -5.23
N LYS A 42 -2.52 -20.83 -4.57
CA LYS A 42 -1.61 -20.31 -3.56
C LYS A 42 -1.61 -21.06 -2.23
N ASP A 43 -2.55 -21.99 -2.00
CA ASP A 43 -2.54 -22.89 -0.82
C ASP A 43 -1.47 -23.97 -0.93
N ALA A 44 -0.95 -24.23 -2.14
CA ALA A 44 0.12 -25.21 -2.34
C ALA A 44 1.39 -24.81 -1.57
N PRO A 45 2.10 -25.78 -0.95
CA PRO A 45 3.34 -25.51 -0.25
C PRO A 45 4.47 -25.12 -1.21
N GLY A 46 5.43 -24.33 -0.73
CA GLY A 46 6.58 -23.85 -1.51
C GLY A 46 6.31 -22.53 -2.21
N VAL A 47 7.20 -22.19 -3.15
CA VAL A 47 7.08 -20.96 -3.95
C VAL A 47 5.83 -20.98 -4.79
N GLY A 48 5.06 -19.88 -4.75
CA GLY A 48 3.83 -19.74 -5.53
C GLY A 48 4.10 -19.80 -7.04
N THR A 49 3.17 -20.41 -7.77
CA THR A 49 3.13 -20.36 -9.23
C THR A 49 2.05 -19.38 -9.68
N ALA A 50 2.08 -19.00 -10.95
CA ALA A 50 1.05 -18.14 -11.54
C ALA A 50 -0.35 -18.72 -11.31
N ASP A 51 -1.31 -17.86 -11.02
CA ASP A 51 -2.69 -18.24 -10.76
C ASP A 51 -3.47 -18.47 -12.06
N ALA A 52 -4.57 -19.23 -11.97
CA ALA A 52 -5.45 -19.53 -13.07
C ALA A 52 -6.72 -18.65 -13.06
N MET A 53 -7.01 -17.98 -11.91
CA MET A 53 -8.17 -17.10 -11.73
C MET A 53 -7.82 -15.99 -10.75
N GLY A 54 -8.71 -15.03 -10.58
CA GLY A 54 -8.49 -13.89 -9.69
C GLY A 54 -7.63 -12.76 -10.30
N ARG A 55 -7.13 -12.93 -11.52
CA ARG A 55 -6.19 -12.05 -12.20
C ARG A 55 -6.90 -10.91 -12.95
N ALA A 56 -7.72 -10.17 -12.19
CA ALA A 56 -8.50 -9.08 -12.78
C ALA A 56 -8.88 -8.02 -11.75
N ILE A 57 -9.22 -6.82 -12.25
CA ILE A 57 -10.04 -5.82 -11.57
C ILE A 57 -11.31 -5.64 -12.40
N PHE A 58 -12.46 -5.73 -11.75
CA PHE A 58 -13.76 -5.57 -12.40
C PHE A 58 -14.39 -4.24 -11.99
N LEU A 59 -14.91 -3.52 -12.98
CA LEU A 59 -15.73 -2.33 -12.80
C LEU A 59 -17.17 -2.69 -13.22
N LEU A 60 -18.08 -2.64 -12.27
CA LEU A 60 -19.48 -2.96 -12.49
C LEU A 60 -20.34 -1.72 -12.23
N ASP A 61 -21.41 -1.59 -12.95
CA ASP A 61 -22.46 -0.64 -12.64
C ASP A 61 -23.04 -0.96 -11.26
N ALA A 62 -22.97 -0.03 -10.31
CA ALA A 62 -23.32 -0.30 -8.92
C ALA A 62 -24.82 -0.52 -8.69
N GLU A 63 -25.69 -0.05 -9.59
CA GLU A 63 -27.14 -0.21 -9.51
C GLU A 63 -27.61 -1.54 -10.10
N THR A 64 -27.01 -1.95 -11.24
CA THR A 64 -27.48 -3.11 -12.01
C THR A 64 -26.60 -4.35 -11.86
N GLY A 65 -25.33 -4.18 -11.41
CA GLY A 65 -24.33 -5.24 -11.35
C GLY A 65 -23.80 -5.68 -12.72
N VAL A 66 -24.08 -4.92 -13.78
CA VAL A 66 -23.59 -5.23 -15.14
C VAL A 66 -22.11 -4.88 -15.22
N LEU A 67 -21.30 -5.79 -15.80
CA LEU A 67 -19.91 -5.54 -16.08
C LEU A 67 -19.76 -4.41 -17.10
N MET A 68 -19.05 -3.37 -16.71
CA MET A 68 -18.76 -2.22 -17.55
C MET A 68 -17.40 -2.34 -18.20
N HIS A 69 -16.38 -2.61 -17.37
CA HIS A 69 -15.00 -2.75 -17.80
C HIS A 69 -14.25 -3.76 -16.92
N ARG A 70 -13.18 -4.33 -17.43
CA ARG A 70 -12.24 -5.14 -16.66
C ARG A 70 -10.81 -4.90 -17.13
N PHE A 71 -9.90 -4.88 -16.20
CA PHE A 71 -8.47 -5.08 -16.42
C PHE A 71 -8.21 -6.57 -16.16
N SER A 72 -7.69 -7.31 -17.13
CA SER A 72 -7.62 -8.77 -17.01
C SER A 72 -6.45 -9.35 -17.80
N ALA A 73 -5.90 -10.46 -17.30
CA ALA A 73 -4.88 -11.26 -18.01
C ALA A 73 -5.41 -11.87 -19.30
N GLU A 74 -6.73 -12.02 -19.43
CA GLU A 74 -7.32 -12.54 -20.66
C GLU A 74 -7.22 -11.53 -21.82
N SER A 75 -6.54 -11.94 -22.89
CA SER A 75 -6.57 -11.24 -24.17
C SER A 75 -7.88 -11.53 -24.90
N GLY A 76 -8.86 -10.70 -24.68
CA GLY A 76 -10.13 -10.78 -25.42
C GLY A 76 -10.55 -9.39 -25.81
N GLY A 77 -10.20 -8.96 -27.02
CA GLY A 77 -10.47 -7.62 -27.49
C GLY A 77 -11.97 -7.28 -27.50
N GLY A 78 -12.29 -6.19 -26.82
CA GLY A 78 -13.60 -5.56 -26.80
C GLY A 78 -13.50 -4.25 -26.04
N PRO A 79 -14.43 -3.31 -26.24
CA PRO A 79 -14.39 -2.00 -25.59
C PRO A 79 -14.50 -2.08 -24.06
N THR A 80 -14.67 -3.27 -23.49
CA THR A 80 -14.84 -3.51 -22.07
C THR A 80 -13.66 -4.24 -21.41
N VAL A 81 -12.52 -4.38 -22.12
CA VAL A 81 -11.36 -5.12 -21.61
C VAL A 81 -10.07 -4.38 -21.93
N THR A 82 -9.31 -4.04 -20.91
CA THR A 82 -7.90 -3.66 -21.03
C THR A 82 -7.06 -4.89 -20.71
N SER A 83 -6.21 -5.31 -21.66
CA SER A 83 -5.26 -6.41 -21.45
C SER A 83 -4.20 -6.01 -20.43
N TRP A 84 -3.93 -6.92 -19.48
CA TRP A 84 -3.08 -6.64 -18.33
C TRP A 84 -2.20 -7.87 -18.03
N PRO A 85 -0.87 -7.74 -17.97
CA PRO A 85 0.03 -8.88 -17.81
C PRO A 85 0.11 -9.44 -16.38
N VAL A 86 -0.99 -9.35 -15.62
CA VAL A 86 -1.05 -9.88 -14.25
C VAL A 86 -1.02 -11.40 -14.27
N ALA A 87 -0.12 -11.97 -13.45
CA ALA A 87 0.06 -13.42 -13.33
C ALA A 87 -0.59 -14.00 -12.06
N ASP A 88 -0.86 -13.16 -11.07
CA ASP A 88 -1.30 -13.57 -9.74
C ASP A 88 -2.60 -12.89 -9.36
N SER A 89 -3.32 -13.48 -8.42
CA SER A 89 -4.67 -13.06 -8.05
C SER A 89 -4.70 -11.78 -7.23
N ILE A 90 -5.69 -10.92 -7.51
CA ILE A 90 -6.00 -9.69 -6.76
C ILE A 90 -7.01 -10.07 -5.66
N ALA A 91 -6.50 -10.60 -4.55
CA ALA A 91 -7.33 -11.07 -3.44
C ALA A 91 -7.72 -9.94 -2.48
N ALA A 92 -6.90 -8.90 -2.37
CA ALA A 92 -7.13 -7.76 -1.51
C ALA A 92 -8.17 -6.80 -2.10
N LYS A 93 -8.69 -5.90 -1.27
CA LYS A 93 -9.46 -4.74 -1.71
C LYS A 93 -8.63 -3.86 -2.63
N VAL A 94 -9.25 -3.36 -3.69
CA VAL A 94 -8.63 -2.37 -4.59
C VAL A 94 -8.71 -0.99 -3.93
N THR A 95 -7.58 -0.32 -3.81
CA THR A 95 -7.54 1.05 -3.28
C THR A 95 -7.83 2.04 -4.38
N VAL A 96 -8.73 2.97 -4.11
CA VAL A 96 -9.15 4.03 -5.04
C VAL A 96 -8.53 5.35 -4.60
N LEU A 97 -8.17 6.19 -5.57
CA LEU A 97 -7.64 7.52 -5.36
C LEU A 97 -8.31 8.51 -6.30
N ASP A 98 -8.72 9.64 -5.77
CA ASP A 98 -9.04 10.87 -6.46
C ASP A 98 -7.74 11.69 -6.48
N SER A 99 -7.03 11.69 -7.60
CA SER A 99 -5.66 12.22 -7.65
C SER A 99 -5.60 13.74 -7.78
N ASP A 100 -6.66 14.37 -8.26
CA ASP A 100 -6.73 15.83 -8.47
C ASP A 100 -7.73 16.56 -7.53
N GLY A 101 -8.51 15.80 -6.75
CA GLY A 101 -9.40 16.33 -5.71
C GLY A 101 -10.75 16.81 -6.26
N ASP A 102 -11.19 16.33 -7.41
CA ASP A 102 -12.46 16.68 -8.03
C ASP A 102 -13.66 15.88 -7.52
N GLY A 103 -13.43 14.90 -6.65
CA GLY A 103 -14.45 14.01 -6.09
C GLY A 103 -14.70 12.75 -6.91
N VAL A 104 -13.88 12.50 -7.92
CA VAL A 104 -13.98 11.37 -8.83
C VAL A 104 -12.73 10.47 -8.71
N THR A 105 -12.90 9.17 -8.69
CA THR A 105 -11.79 8.23 -8.68
C THR A 105 -11.20 8.11 -10.08
N ASP A 106 -9.97 8.51 -10.24
CA ASP A 106 -9.22 8.49 -11.47
C ASP A 106 -8.00 7.56 -11.44
N ARG A 107 -7.67 6.99 -10.24
CA ARG A 107 -6.55 6.08 -10.07
C ARG A 107 -6.88 4.94 -9.12
N LEU A 108 -6.35 3.74 -9.43
CA LEU A 108 -6.47 2.56 -8.58
C LEU A 108 -5.11 1.98 -8.27
N TYR A 109 -4.99 1.35 -7.09
CA TYR A 109 -3.85 0.51 -6.75
C TYR A 109 -4.35 -0.84 -6.27
N ALA A 110 -3.73 -1.91 -6.77
CA ALA A 110 -4.09 -3.28 -6.44
C ALA A 110 -2.85 -4.13 -6.16
N PRO A 111 -2.69 -4.64 -4.95
CA PRO A 111 -1.66 -5.62 -4.64
C PRO A 111 -2.12 -7.02 -5.06
N ASP A 112 -1.17 -7.88 -5.47
CA ASP A 112 -1.46 -9.26 -5.82
C ASP A 112 -0.79 -10.29 -4.90
N THR A 113 -1.15 -11.55 -5.07
CA THR A 113 -0.60 -12.67 -4.30
C THR A 113 0.78 -13.14 -4.79
N GLY A 114 1.34 -12.52 -5.80
CA GLY A 114 2.71 -12.72 -6.30
C GLY A 114 3.70 -11.68 -5.82
N GLY A 115 3.27 -10.74 -4.96
CA GLY A 115 4.12 -9.70 -4.41
C GLY A 115 4.30 -8.49 -5.32
N ASN A 116 3.36 -8.25 -6.22
CA ASN A 116 3.34 -7.08 -7.08
C ASN A 116 2.31 -6.07 -6.60
N ILE A 117 2.49 -4.81 -6.99
CA ILE A 117 1.48 -3.76 -6.89
C ILE A 117 1.25 -3.22 -8.29
N TRP A 118 -0.01 -3.14 -8.65
CA TRP A 118 -0.48 -2.64 -9.92
C TRP A 118 -1.12 -1.27 -9.73
N ARG A 119 -0.91 -0.38 -10.70
CA ARG A 119 -1.57 0.92 -10.76
C ARG A 119 -2.41 0.98 -12.04
N VAL A 120 -3.61 1.51 -11.91
CA VAL A 120 -4.51 1.81 -13.04
C VAL A 120 -4.75 3.31 -13.07
N ASP A 121 -4.63 3.91 -14.23
CA ASP A 121 -4.96 5.30 -14.50
C ASP A 121 -6.19 5.38 -15.40
N MET A 122 -7.15 6.24 -15.06
CA MET A 122 -8.41 6.48 -15.75
C MET A 122 -8.58 7.99 -16.00
N PRO A 123 -7.77 8.59 -16.89
CA PRO A 123 -7.73 10.06 -17.06
C PRO A 123 -8.99 10.66 -17.68
N THR A 124 -9.81 9.85 -18.34
CA THR A 124 -11.07 10.26 -18.99
C THR A 124 -12.16 9.21 -18.78
N GLY A 125 -13.39 9.50 -19.20
CA GLY A 125 -14.49 8.52 -19.22
C GLY A 125 -14.39 7.46 -20.31
N ASP A 126 -13.47 7.60 -21.28
CA ASP A 126 -13.25 6.60 -22.32
C ASP A 126 -12.29 5.51 -21.85
N PRO A 127 -12.74 4.25 -21.71
CA PRO A 127 -11.85 3.15 -21.35
C PRO A 127 -10.69 2.91 -22.34
N GLY A 128 -10.74 3.49 -23.54
CA GLY A 128 -9.64 3.46 -24.50
C GLY A 128 -8.41 4.25 -24.04
N ASP A 129 -8.61 5.23 -23.17
CA ASP A 129 -7.54 6.04 -22.57
C ASP A 129 -7.01 5.45 -21.25
N TRP A 130 -7.66 4.38 -20.75
CA TRP A 130 -7.28 3.77 -19.47
C TRP A 130 -6.07 2.86 -19.64
N SER A 131 -5.16 2.92 -18.67
CA SER A 131 -3.96 2.11 -18.67
C SER A 131 -3.73 1.43 -17.34
N ALA A 132 -3.16 0.23 -17.38
CA ALA A 132 -2.73 -0.52 -16.20
C ALA A 132 -1.22 -0.77 -16.29
N ILE A 133 -0.48 -0.39 -15.25
CA ILE A 133 0.97 -0.51 -15.21
C ILE A 133 1.44 -1.36 -14.03
N HIS A 134 2.59 -2.01 -14.20
CA HIS A 134 3.29 -2.70 -13.14
C HIS A 134 4.04 -1.68 -12.30
N PHE A 135 3.43 -1.24 -11.19
CA PHE A 135 3.98 -0.18 -10.33
C PHE A 135 5.15 -0.67 -9.47
N ALA A 136 5.02 -1.86 -8.85
CA ALA A 136 6.08 -2.42 -8.02
C ALA A 136 6.14 -3.94 -8.10
N GLU A 137 7.37 -4.50 -8.05
CA GLU A 137 7.71 -5.92 -8.04
C GLU A 137 8.53 -6.21 -6.77
N LEU A 138 7.87 -6.64 -5.70
CA LEU A 138 8.44 -6.79 -4.36
C LEU A 138 8.52 -8.25 -3.92
N GLY A 139 7.89 -9.16 -4.66
CA GLY A 139 8.01 -10.60 -4.54
C GLY A 139 9.19 -11.17 -5.33
N GLY A 140 9.37 -12.48 -5.28
CA GLY A 140 10.42 -13.18 -6.02
C GLY A 140 10.21 -14.68 -6.10
N ALA A 141 11.09 -15.36 -6.82
CA ALA A 141 10.96 -16.78 -7.17
C ALA A 141 11.69 -17.74 -6.21
N THR A 142 12.09 -17.29 -5.03
CA THR A 142 12.69 -18.15 -3.99
C THR A 142 11.81 -18.17 -2.75
N ASP A 143 11.89 -19.20 -1.92
CA ASP A 143 11.13 -19.28 -0.66
C ASP A 143 11.31 -18.02 0.21
N ALA A 144 12.51 -17.49 0.26
CA ALA A 144 12.82 -16.29 1.03
C ALA A 144 12.17 -15.02 0.44
N ASP A 145 11.92 -14.99 -0.87
CA ASP A 145 11.41 -13.83 -1.59
C ASP A 145 9.95 -13.99 -2.06
N ASP A 146 9.31 -15.14 -1.84
CA ASP A 146 7.90 -15.41 -2.19
C ASP A 146 6.96 -14.60 -1.30
N ARG A 147 7.11 -13.25 -1.37
CA ARG A 147 6.27 -12.31 -0.63
C ARG A 147 4.92 -12.19 -1.31
N ARG A 148 3.89 -12.15 -0.51
CA ARG A 148 2.50 -12.08 -0.95
C ARG A 148 1.79 -10.94 -0.25
N PHE A 149 0.82 -10.35 -0.93
CA PHE A 149 -0.01 -9.29 -0.36
C PHE A 149 -1.45 -9.75 -0.25
N PHE A 150 -1.99 -9.70 0.96
CA PHE A 150 -3.39 -10.01 1.27
C PHE A 150 -4.14 -8.83 1.88
N GLY A 151 -3.40 -7.83 2.39
CA GLY A 151 -3.94 -6.54 2.79
C GLY A 151 -3.95 -5.57 1.62
N GLU A 152 -4.93 -4.68 1.60
CA GLU A 152 -4.95 -3.57 0.66
C GLU A 152 -3.75 -2.64 0.86
N VAL A 153 -3.34 -1.92 -0.16
CA VAL A 153 -2.38 -0.82 0.00
C VAL A 153 -3.08 0.39 0.60
N THR A 154 -2.37 1.15 1.42
CA THR A 154 -2.83 2.47 1.86
C THR A 154 -2.12 3.51 1.03
N VAL A 155 -2.89 4.41 0.42
CA VAL A 155 -2.34 5.47 -0.44
C VAL A 155 -2.71 6.83 0.12
N ALA A 156 -1.74 7.75 0.13
CA ALA A 156 -1.98 9.15 0.49
C ALA A 156 -1.05 10.09 -0.29
N GLN A 157 -1.62 11.17 -0.76
CA GLN A 157 -0.88 12.27 -1.38
C GLN A 157 -0.11 13.05 -0.31
N THR A 158 1.17 13.29 -0.54
CA THR A 158 2.04 13.98 0.42
C THR A 158 3.27 14.55 -0.28
N THR A 159 4.16 15.18 0.49
CA THR A 159 5.48 15.62 0.04
C THR A 159 6.57 14.95 0.86
N PHE A 160 7.75 14.81 0.30
CA PHE A 160 8.94 14.46 1.05
C PHE A 160 10.05 15.48 0.79
N SER A 161 10.89 15.68 1.79
CA SER A 161 12.05 16.55 1.68
C SER A 161 13.18 15.79 0.99
N LEU A 162 13.31 16.00 -0.32
CA LEU A 162 14.40 15.41 -1.10
C LEU A 162 15.69 16.16 -0.76
N VAL A 163 16.60 15.49 -0.06
CA VAL A 163 17.94 15.97 0.21
C VAL A 163 18.88 15.46 -0.88
N GLU A 164 19.53 16.36 -1.62
CA GLU A 164 20.43 16.02 -2.72
C GLU A 164 21.63 16.95 -2.76
N THR A 165 22.74 16.44 -3.32
CA THR A 165 23.93 17.26 -3.55
C THR A 165 23.97 17.68 -5.01
N VAL A 166 23.96 18.98 -5.25
CA VAL A 166 24.02 19.56 -6.59
C VAL A 166 25.35 20.29 -6.80
N LEU A 167 25.86 20.25 -8.04
CA LEU A 167 27.02 21.03 -8.44
C LEU A 167 26.52 22.39 -8.91
N VAL A 168 27.09 23.44 -8.35
CA VAL A 168 26.80 24.82 -8.74
C VAL A 168 28.09 25.47 -9.26
N ASP A 169 27.97 26.25 -10.33
CA ASP A 169 29.08 27.05 -10.83
C ASP A 169 29.28 28.27 -9.93
N GLN A 170 30.44 28.40 -9.33
CA GLN A 170 30.80 29.48 -8.45
C GLN A 170 32.15 30.06 -8.87
N ASP A 171 32.15 31.27 -9.41
CA ASP A 171 33.32 32.04 -9.77
C ASP A 171 34.34 31.29 -10.70
N GLY A 172 33.85 30.46 -11.64
CA GLY A 172 34.66 29.70 -12.58
C GLY A 172 35.18 28.36 -12.04
N GLY A 173 34.61 27.84 -10.93
CA GLY A 173 34.83 26.51 -10.38
C GLY A 173 33.49 25.85 -10.02
N GLU A 174 33.46 24.52 -10.02
CA GLU A 174 32.31 23.74 -9.53
C GLU A 174 32.40 23.62 -8.01
N ALA A 175 31.32 24.02 -7.30
CA ALA A 175 31.16 23.80 -5.89
C ALA A 175 29.99 22.81 -5.64
N SER A 176 30.17 21.92 -4.69
CA SER A 176 29.12 20.97 -4.26
C SER A 176 28.30 21.62 -3.16
N VAL A 177 26.99 21.68 -3.37
CA VAL A 177 26.05 22.25 -2.38
C VAL A 177 24.94 21.22 -2.08
N THR A 178 24.72 20.96 -0.81
CA THR A 178 23.58 20.17 -0.36
C THR A 178 22.34 21.05 -0.28
N THR A 179 21.27 20.60 -0.90
CA THR A 179 19.98 21.30 -0.91
C THR A 179 18.86 20.35 -0.50
N ALA A 180 17.81 20.92 0.06
CA ALA A 180 16.57 20.19 0.36
C ALA A 180 15.42 20.80 -0.45
N ARG A 181 14.60 19.94 -1.05
CA ARG A 181 13.46 20.33 -1.87
C ARG A 181 12.25 19.48 -1.53
N GLU A 182 11.11 20.14 -1.28
CA GLU A 182 9.84 19.41 -1.13
C GLU A 182 9.38 18.88 -2.49
N THR A 183 9.18 17.58 -2.53
CA THR A 183 8.77 16.86 -3.75
C THR A 183 7.47 16.14 -3.49
N PRO A 184 6.40 16.41 -4.26
CA PRO A 184 5.12 15.72 -4.10
C PRO A 184 5.22 14.27 -4.60
N TYR A 185 4.49 13.38 -3.92
CA TYR A 185 4.34 11.98 -4.31
C TYR A 185 3.10 11.36 -3.69
N ASP A 186 2.65 10.24 -4.25
CA ASP A 186 1.68 9.39 -3.61
C ASP A 186 2.43 8.33 -2.80
N ALA A 187 2.26 8.36 -1.48
CA ALA A 187 2.81 7.34 -0.59
C ALA A 187 1.96 6.08 -0.71
N VAL A 188 2.58 4.96 -1.07
CA VAL A 188 1.93 3.65 -1.19
C VAL A 188 2.52 2.72 -0.15
N LEU A 189 1.71 2.35 0.85
CA LEU A 189 2.12 1.53 1.98
C LEU A 189 1.57 0.12 1.84
N VAL A 190 2.38 -0.91 2.16
CA VAL A 190 1.95 -2.31 2.20
C VAL A 190 2.86 -3.13 3.10
N GLY A 191 2.30 -4.15 3.74
CA GLY A 191 3.06 -5.17 4.45
C GLY A 191 2.93 -6.53 3.78
N SER A 192 4.00 -7.32 3.72
CA SER A 192 3.96 -8.66 3.13
C SER A 192 3.69 -9.74 4.17
N GLY A 193 2.95 -10.76 3.76
CA GLY A 193 2.66 -11.95 4.56
C GLY A 193 1.68 -12.88 3.85
N ASP A 194 1.81 -14.18 4.10
CA ASP A 194 0.88 -15.17 3.58
C ASP A 194 -0.23 -15.43 4.60
N ARG A 195 -1.44 -14.91 4.32
CA ARG A 195 -2.60 -15.03 5.21
C ARG A 195 -3.16 -16.45 5.22
N THR A 196 -2.95 -17.22 4.18
CA THR A 196 -3.39 -18.62 4.10
C THR A 196 -2.51 -19.54 4.95
N ARG A 197 -1.26 -19.13 5.18
CA ARG A 197 -0.27 -19.82 6.00
C ARG A 197 0.35 -18.89 7.04
N PRO A 198 -0.42 -18.46 8.04
CA PRO A 198 0.08 -17.51 9.06
C PRO A 198 1.24 -18.09 9.88
N ASN A 199 1.35 -19.42 9.97
CA ASN A 199 2.45 -20.14 10.62
C ASN A 199 3.62 -20.48 9.68
N GLY A 200 3.57 -20.10 8.40
CA GLY A 200 4.67 -20.31 7.44
C GLY A 200 5.96 -19.58 7.86
N GLU A 201 7.13 -20.19 7.63
CA GLU A 201 8.41 -19.72 8.17
C GLU A 201 9.47 -19.39 7.10
N GLY A 202 9.26 -19.74 5.82
CA GLY A 202 10.29 -19.67 4.79
C GLY A 202 10.55 -18.27 4.24
N THR A 203 9.54 -17.40 4.24
CA THR A 203 9.61 -16.11 3.56
C THR A 203 10.12 -15.00 4.48
N GLN A 204 11.07 -14.20 3.99
CA GLN A 204 11.49 -12.96 4.61
C GLN A 204 10.51 -11.85 4.24
N ASN A 205 9.63 -11.50 5.16
CA ASN A 205 8.63 -10.47 4.96
C ASN A 205 9.15 -9.07 5.29
N TYR A 206 8.53 -8.07 4.68
CA TYR A 206 8.89 -6.67 4.82
C TYR A 206 7.65 -5.81 5.00
N LEU A 207 7.84 -4.62 5.63
CA LEU A 207 6.95 -3.48 5.55
C LEU A 207 7.53 -2.51 4.53
N PHE A 208 6.68 -1.96 3.67
CA PHE A 208 7.10 -1.09 2.57
C PHE A 208 6.37 0.24 2.62
N ALA A 209 7.11 1.31 2.31
CA ALA A 209 6.58 2.61 1.95
C ALA A 209 7.22 3.05 0.62
N LEU A 210 6.43 3.04 -0.43
CA LEU A 210 6.85 3.33 -1.79
C LEU A 210 6.48 4.77 -2.14
N GLN A 211 7.28 5.40 -2.99
CA GLN A 211 7.02 6.73 -3.52
C GLN A 211 6.61 6.65 -4.99
N ASP A 212 5.32 6.83 -5.27
CA ASP A 212 4.87 7.08 -6.62
C ASP A 212 5.04 8.57 -6.94
N ARG A 213 6.08 8.88 -7.70
CA ARG A 213 6.43 10.26 -8.10
C ARG A 213 5.70 10.69 -9.37
N SER A 214 4.95 9.78 -10.02
CA SER A 214 4.11 10.08 -11.18
C SER A 214 2.71 10.47 -10.71
N ILE A 215 2.60 11.64 -10.08
CA ILE A 215 1.37 12.11 -9.43
C ILE A 215 0.23 12.49 -10.37
N LYS A 216 0.51 12.65 -11.67
CA LYS A 216 -0.54 12.90 -12.67
C LYS A 216 -1.14 11.59 -13.15
N THR A 217 -2.47 11.52 -13.18
CA THR A 217 -3.20 10.46 -13.88
C THR A 217 -3.12 10.70 -15.38
N GLN A 218 -2.69 9.68 -16.13
CA GLN A 218 -2.41 9.78 -17.55
C GLN A 218 -2.50 8.42 -18.24
N THR A 219 -2.68 8.43 -19.54
CA THR A 219 -2.55 7.22 -20.36
C THR A 219 -1.08 6.87 -20.49
N PHE A 220 -0.73 5.62 -20.17
CA PHE A 220 0.58 5.07 -20.47
C PHE A 220 0.47 4.18 -21.71
N ASP A 221 1.38 4.34 -22.64
CA ASP A 221 1.53 3.53 -23.84
C ASP A 221 3.01 3.29 -24.17
N GLU A 222 3.31 2.28 -24.97
CA GLU A 222 4.69 1.89 -25.26
C GLU A 222 5.44 2.88 -26.15
N ASP A 223 4.73 3.63 -26.98
CA ASP A 223 5.33 4.45 -28.05
C ASP A 223 5.54 5.91 -27.62
N ASP A 224 4.51 6.55 -27.06
CA ASP A 224 4.51 7.99 -26.79
C ASP A 224 4.72 8.34 -25.30
N ASN A 225 4.25 7.50 -24.38
CA ASN A 225 4.33 7.74 -22.93
C ASN A 225 4.56 6.42 -22.16
N PRO A 226 5.77 5.86 -22.21
CA PRO A 226 6.04 4.57 -21.59
C PRO A 226 5.89 4.62 -20.06
N ALA A 227 5.31 3.56 -19.51
CA ALA A 227 5.20 3.40 -18.08
C ALA A 227 6.60 3.35 -17.43
N PRO A 228 6.76 3.95 -16.23
CA PRO A 228 8.00 3.83 -15.49
C PRO A 228 8.27 2.35 -15.13
N ALA A 229 9.55 1.98 -15.04
CA ALA A 229 9.93 0.65 -14.59
C ALA A 229 9.38 0.38 -13.17
N PRO A 230 8.94 -0.86 -12.86
CA PRO A 230 8.42 -1.20 -11.55
C PRO A 230 9.48 -1.01 -10.46
N ILE A 231 9.03 -0.54 -9.30
CA ILE A 231 9.89 -0.38 -8.13
C ILE A 231 10.21 -1.77 -7.58
N ARG A 232 11.50 -2.04 -7.38
CA ARG A 232 11.97 -3.29 -6.78
C ARG A 232 12.55 -3.05 -5.39
N VAL A 233 12.72 -4.12 -4.61
CA VAL A 233 13.35 -4.03 -3.27
C VAL A 233 14.71 -3.32 -3.32
N GLY A 234 15.50 -3.55 -4.39
CA GLY A 234 16.79 -2.89 -4.60
C GLY A 234 16.71 -1.37 -4.83
N ASP A 235 15.56 -0.84 -5.21
CA ASP A 235 15.32 0.58 -5.43
C ASP A 235 14.90 1.31 -4.14
N LEU A 236 14.76 0.57 -3.03
CA LEU A 236 14.30 1.09 -1.75
C LEU A 236 15.46 1.22 -0.76
N TYR A 237 15.31 2.13 0.18
CA TYR A 237 16.23 2.30 1.30
C TYR A 237 15.86 1.36 2.45
N SER A 238 16.83 0.58 2.92
CA SER A 238 16.63 -0.25 4.10
C SER A 238 16.73 0.59 5.36
N VAL A 239 15.66 0.64 6.15
CA VAL A 239 15.67 1.30 7.47
C VAL A 239 15.93 0.31 8.61
N ALA A 240 16.52 -0.85 8.29
CA ALA A 240 16.98 -1.81 9.28
C ALA A 240 17.97 -1.14 10.26
N GLY A 241 17.77 -1.38 11.58
CA GLY A 241 18.62 -0.77 12.61
C GLY A 241 18.35 0.71 12.86
N ASP A 242 17.32 1.29 12.25
CA ASP A 242 16.86 2.67 12.43
C ASP A 242 17.99 3.69 12.19
N PRO A 243 18.49 3.83 10.93
CA PRO A 243 19.66 4.64 10.61
C PRO A 243 19.50 6.13 10.97
N PHE A 244 18.27 6.62 11.05
CA PHE A 244 17.99 8.02 11.39
C PHE A 244 18.07 8.28 12.90
N SER A 245 17.56 7.39 13.75
CA SER A 245 17.66 7.52 15.20
C SER A 245 19.03 7.09 15.73
N SER A 246 19.74 6.23 15.03
CA SER A 246 21.06 5.72 15.43
C SER A 246 22.23 6.51 14.83
N ALA A 247 21.97 7.58 14.06
CA ALA A 247 23.02 8.44 13.54
C ALA A 247 23.88 9.02 14.67
N ALA A 248 25.22 8.85 14.54
CA ALA A 248 26.16 9.25 15.57
C ALA A 248 26.35 10.78 15.65
N ASP A 249 26.15 11.45 14.51
CA ASP A 249 26.32 12.90 14.35
C ASP A 249 25.53 13.40 13.13
N ASP A 250 25.57 14.70 12.88
CA ASP A 250 24.88 15.37 11.78
C ASP A 250 25.33 14.88 10.39
N ASP A 251 26.60 14.50 10.24
CA ASP A 251 27.15 13.99 8.97
C ASP A 251 26.59 12.59 8.67
N ALA A 252 26.44 11.75 9.67
CA ALA A 252 25.82 10.43 9.54
C ALA A 252 24.32 10.56 9.21
N LEU A 253 23.63 11.50 9.84
CA LEU A 253 22.22 11.80 9.55
C LEU A 253 22.06 12.31 8.11
N LEU A 254 22.86 13.26 7.70
CA LEU A 254 22.87 13.78 6.33
C LEU A 254 23.13 12.67 5.31
N THR A 255 24.08 11.77 5.60
CA THR A 255 24.37 10.62 4.74
C THR A 255 23.14 9.71 4.59
N ALA A 256 22.41 9.43 5.68
CA ALA A 256 21.17 8.65 5.62
C ALA A 256 20.09 9.34 4.79
N GLN A 257 19.93 10.66 4.92
CA GLN A 257 18.98 11.46 4.15
C GLN A 257 19.32 11.48 2.66
N LEU A 258 20.58 11.67 2.29
CA LEU A 258 21.05 11.60 0.90
C LEU A 258 20.78 10.23 0.29
N ASN A 259 21.13 9.16 1.00
CA ASN A 259 20.90 7.79 0.52
C ASN A 259 19.40 7.50 0.33
N LEU A 260 18.52 7.98 1.23
CA LEU A 260 17.08 7.85 1.07
C LEU A 260 16.57 8.66 -0.14
N GLY A 261 17.09 9.87 -0.34
CA GLY A 261 16.72 10.75 -1.45
C GLY A 261 16.92 10.13 -2.83
N GLU A 262 17.94 9.28 -2.99
CA GLU A 262 18.22 8.54 -4.22
C GLU A 262 17.26 7.36 -4.47
N ARG A 263 16.45 6.99 -3.48
CA ARG A 263 15.58 5.82 -3.52
C ARG A 263 14.13 6.18 -3.82
N ARG A 264 13.36 5.14 -4.09
CA ARG A 264 11.93 5.21 -4.40
C ARG A 264 11.06 4.88 -3.17
N GLY A 265 11.57 5.20 -1.97
CA GLY A 265 10.93 4.88 -0.69
C GLY A 265 11.82 4.03 0.21
N TRP A 266 11.22 3.43 1.23
CA TRP A 266 11.93 2.63 2.22
C TRP A 266 11.23 1.32 2.55
N TYR A 267 11.98 0.39 3.15
CA TYR A 267 11.43 -0.85 3.68
C TYR A 267 12.06 -1.24 5.01
N VAL A 268 11.29 -1.98 5.81
CA VAL A 268 11.71 -2.59 7.08
C VAL A 268 11.71 -4.10 6.92
N PRO A 269 12.85 -4.79 7.06
CA PRO A 269 12.85 -6.24 7.17
C PRO A 269 12.24 -6.65 8.52
N LEU A 270 11.24 -7.53 8.47
CA LEU A 270 10.62 -8.10 9.65
C LEU A 270 11.52 -9.18 10.28
N ALA A 271 11.29 -9.50 11.54
CA ALA A 271 11.99 -10.61 12.19
C ALA A 271 11.68 -11.94 11.49
N ALA A 272 12.49 -12.96 11.78
CA ALA A 272 12.24 -14.30 11.24
C ALA A 272 10.82 -14.78 11.63
N LYS A 273 10.07 -15.32 10.66
CA LYS A 273 8.68 -15.78 10.77
C LYS A 273 7.64 -14.67 10.93
N GLU A 274 8.04 -13.43 11.21
CA GLU A 274 7.13 -12.30 11.35
C GLU A 274 6.54 -11.90 9.98
N LYS A 275 5.28 -11.51 9.98
CA LYS A 275 4.55 -11.12 8.76
C LYS A 275 3.47 -10.09 9.05
N SER A 276 3.14 -9.27 8.07
CA SER A 276 1.98 -8.38 8.10
C SER A 276 0.83 -9.02 7.33
N LEU A 277 -0.33 -9.13 7.96
CA LEU A 277 -1.51 -9.82 7.42
C LEU A 277 -2.72 -8.92 7.26
N SER A 278 -2.54 -7.63 7.48
CA SER A 278 -3.57 -6.59 7.43
C SER A 278 -3.06 -5.36 6.65
N ALA A 279 -3.97 -4.47 6.29
CA ALA A 279 -3.62 -3.22 5.68
C ALA A 279 -2.91 -2.29 6.69
N PRO A 280 -1.97 -1.46 6.25
CA PRO A 280 -1.43 -0.37 7.06
C PRO A 280 -2.43 0.76 7.21
N THR A 281 -2.17 1.68 8.15
CA THR A 281 -2.95 2.91 8.31
C THR A 281 -1.98 4.11 8.35
N LEU A 282 -2.35 5.21 7.70
CA LEU A 282 -1.55 6.42 7.66
C LEU A 282 -2.31 7.59 8.27
N ILE A 283 -1.69 8.24 9.27
CA ILE A 283 -2.28 9.39 9.97
C ILE A 283 -1.18 10.38 10.31
N ALA A 284 -1.40 11.66 9.98
CA ALA A 284 -0.52 12.76 10.38
C ALA A 284 0.98 12.47 10.09
N GLY A 285 1.28 11.87 8.93
CA GLY A 285 2.65 11.54 8.54
C GLY A 285 3.26 10.34 9.27
N GLN A 286 2.46 9.55 9.99
CA GLN A 286 2.87 8.30 10.63
C GLN A 286 2.20 7.10 10.00
N ALA A 287 3.02 6.14 9.57
CA ALA A 287 2.60 4.86 9.01
C ALA A 287 2.51 3.80 10.12
N TYR A 288 1.32 3.23 10.31
CA TYR A 288 1.05 2.19 11.30
C TYR A 288 0.88 0.86 10.60
N PHE A 289 1.61 -0.14 11.07
CA PHE A 289 1.54 -1.51 10.57
C PHE A 289 1.28 -2.46 11.73
N THR A 290 0.47 -3.48 11.48
CA THR A 290 0.37 -4.61 12.40
C THR A 290 1.06 -5.83 11.82
N THR A 291 1.72 -6.58 12.70
CA THR A 291 2.42 -7.81 12.33
C THR A 291 2.08 -8.95 13.30
N PHE A 292 2.39 -10.16 12.89
CA PHE A 292 2.19 -11.36 13.66
C PHE A 292 3.43 -12.24 13.59
N VAL A 293 3.86 -12.73 14.75
CA VAL A 293 4.89 -13.75 14.90
C VAL A 293 4.22 -15.02 15.37
N PRO A 294 4.22 -16.12 14.58
CA PRO A 294 3.66 -17.39 15.02
C PRO A 294 4.45 -17.97 16.19
N GLY A 295 3.73 -18.51 17.16
CA GLY A 295 4.33 -19.23 18.28
C GLY A 295 4.81 -20.63 17.89
N ASN A 296 5.48 -21.28 18.84
CA ASN A 296 5.94 -22.65 18.66
C ASN A 296 4.75 -23.62 18.80
N LEU A 297 4.34 -24.24 17.70
CA LEU A 297 3.20 -25.18 17.69
C LEU A 297 3.43 -26.43 18.55
N GLU A 298 4.69 -26.80 18.85
CA GLU A 298 5.03 -27.94 19.70
C GLU A 298 4.72 -27.69 21.19
N GLU A 299 4.58 -26.44 21.59
CA GLU A 299 4.30 -26.02 22.97
C GLU A 299 2.82 -25.69 23.20
N ALA A 300 1.98 -25.76 22.18
CA ALA A 300 0.56 -25.40 22.30
C ALA A 300 -0.26 -26.54 22.94
N GLU A 301 -0.57 -26.43 24.22
CA GLU A 301 -1.46 -27.36 24.95
C GLU A 301 -2.95 -27.25 24.60
N ALA A 302 -3.35 -26.35 23.71
CA ALA A 302 -4.76 -26.12 23.34
C ALA A 302 -4.90 -25.64 21.88
N CYS A 303 -6.11 -25.74 21.32
CA CYS A 303 -6.51 -25.20 20.01
C CYS A 303 -6.46 -23.66 19.89
N VAL A 304 -5.51 -23.03 20.57
CA VAL A 304 -5.25 -21.59 20.50
C VAL A 304 -4.04 -21.40 19.60
N THR A 305 -4.15 -20.57 18.59
CA THR A 305 -3.02 -20.13 17.77
C THR A 305 -1.99 -19.47 18.69
N ALA A 306 -0.95 -20.21 19.05
CA ALA A 306 0.17 -19.64 19.77
C ALA A 306 0.89 -18.65 18.83
N GLY A 307 0.96 -17.40 19.21
CA GLY A 307 1.62 -16.36 18.44
C GLY A 307 1.40 -15.01 19.08
N GLU A 308 2.13 -14.02 18.64
CA GLU A 308 2.09 -12.66 19.20
C GLU A 308 1.92 -11.62 18.10
N GLY A 309 0.98 -10.71 18.31
CA GLY A 309 0.75 -9.55 17.46
C GLY A 309 1.56 -8.35 17.92
N PHE A 310 1.99 -7.53 16.97
CA PHE A 310 2.71 -6.29 17.23
C PHE A 310 2.10 -5.14 16.44
N LEU A 311 2.24 -3.93 17.00
CA LEU A 311 1.97 -2.67 16.33
C LEU A 311 3.27 -1.90 16.17
N TYR A 312 3.52 -1.42 14.96
CA TYR A 312 4.62 -0.54 14.61
C TYR A 312 4.08 0.81 14.15
N ALA A 313 4.77 1.89 14.53
CA ALA A 313 4.58 3.20 13.94
C ALA A 313 5.93 3.71 13.41
N PHE A 314 5.91 4.23 12.18
CA PHE A 314 7.07 4.82 11.52
C PHE A 314 6.76 6.23 11.04
N SER A 315 7.75 7.12 11.04
CA SER A 315 7.70 8.35 10.27
C SER A 315 7.59 8.00 8.80
N LEU A 316 6.58 8.53 8.10
CA LEU A 316 6.39 8.25 6.67
C LEU A 316 7.59 8.67 5.84
N GLN A 317 8.17 9.83 6.13
CA GLN A 317 9.24 10.41 5.32
C GLN A 317 10.54 9.63 5.41
N GLU A 318 10.95 9.23 6.62
CA GLU A 318 12.28 8.66 6.86
C GLU A 318 12.24 7.16 7.18
N GLY A 319 11.06 6.59 7.46
CA GLY A 319 10.95 5.22 7.97
C GLY A 319 11.54 5.05 9.38
N ARG A 320 11.76 6.14 10.12
CA ARG A 320 12.23 6.11 11.51
C ARG A 320 11.15 5.50 12.39
N ARG A 321 11.53 4.50 13.18
CA ARG A 321 10.59 3.83 14.09
C ARG A 321 10.23 4.75 15.26
N LEU A 322 8.93 5.06 15.38
CA LEU A 322 8.38 5.90 16.44
C LEU A 322 7.87 5.07 17.62
N THR A 323 7.22 3.95 17.31
CA THR A 323 6.63 3.05 18.29
C THR A 323 6.76 1.61 17.84
N TRP A 324 6.92 0.71 18.81
CA TRP A 324 6.80 -0.73 18.68
C TRP A 324 6.27 -1.29 19.99
N MET A 325 5.18 -2.08 19.91
CA MET A 325 4.60 -2.70 21.11
C MET A 325 3.90 -4.02 20.75
N SER A 326 3.88 -4.92 21.72
CA SER A 326 3.02 -6.11 21.68
C SER A 326 1.55 -5.71 21.84
N VAL A 327 0.68 -6.31 21.04
CA VAL A 327 -0.78 -6.15 21.13
C VAL A 327 -1.47 -7.45 21.58
N GLY A 328 -0.69 -8.40 22.07
CA GLY A 328 -1.13 -9.64 22.71
C GLY A 328 -1.14 -10.85 21.78
N ALA A 329 -1.52 -12.00 22.33
CA ALA A 329 -1.47 -13.30 21.71
C ALA A 329 -2.62 -13.48 20.70
N ARG A 330 -2.60 -12.76 19.58
CA ARG A 330 -3.62 -12.82 18.52
C ARG A 330 -3.09 -12.29 17.20
N LEU A 331 -3.81 -12.60 16.11
CA LEU A 331 -3.63 -11.95 14.81
C LEU A 331 -4.26 -10.55 14.91
N PRO A 332 -3.47 -9.48 14.82
CA PRO A 332 -4.02 -8.13 14.78
C PRO A 332 -4.66 -7.84 13.43
N ASP A 333 -5.66 -6.99 13.42
CA ASP A 333 -6.31 -6.50 12.21
C ASP A 333 -5.76 -5.11 11.82
N THR A 334 -6.29 -4.55 10.73
CA THR A 334 -5.96 -3.19 10.27
C THR A 334 -6.27 -2.17 11.36
N PRO A 335 -5.31 -1.33 11.76
CA PRO A 335 -5.54 -0.28 12.75
C PRO A 335 -6.62 0.69 12.26
N GLN A 336 -7.68 0.86 13.04
CA GLN A 336 -8.71 1.86 12.77
C GLN A 336 -8.47 3.10 13.61
N VAL A 337 -8.79 4.27 13.06
CA VAL A 337 -8.64 5.55 13.76
C VAL A 337 -9.96 5.97 14.35
N LEU A 338 -9.93 6.25 15.64
CA LEU A 338 -11.03 6.90 16.33
C LEU A 338 -10.65 8.35 16.63
N VAL A 339 -11.47 9.27 16.13
CA VAL A 339 -11.40 10.70 16.45
C VAL A 339 -12.55 10.99 17.42
N PRO A 340 -12.29 11.26 18.69
CA PRO A 340 -13.36 11.59 19.62
C PRO A 340 -14.02 12.91 19.23
N PRO A 341 -15.32 13.09 19.50
CA PRO A 341 -15.98 14.38 19.29
C PRO A 341 -15.33 15.45 20.19
N PRO A 342 -15.43 16.75 19.83
CA PRO A 342 -15.02 17.83 20.72
C PRO A 342 -15.78 17.76 22.04
N ASP A 343 -15.08 18.03 23.14
CA ASP A 343 -15.73 18.19 24.44
C ASP A 343 -16.63 19.43 24.42
N GLU A 344 -17.84 19.33 24.96
CA GLU A 344 -18.84 20.42 24.95
C GLU A 344 -18.35 21.70 25.68
N ASP A 345 -17.30 21.56 26.48
CA ASP A 345 -16.70 22.64 27.29
C ASP A 345 -15.47 23.32 26.63
N ASP A 346 -15.03 22.86 25.43
CA ASP A 346 -13.88 23.42 24.72
C ASP A 346 -14.28 24.72 23.98
N GLU A 347 -14.11 25.87 24.61
CA GLU A 347 -14.17 27.20 23.96
C GLU A 347 -12.92 27.51 23.09
N GLY A 348 -12.05 26.53 22.83
CA GLY A 348 -10.77 26.64 22.10
C GLY A 348 -10.75 25.94 20.75
N GLU A 349 -9.59 26.01 20.09
CA GLU A 349 -9.34 25.19 18.89
C GLU A 349 -9.45 23.70 19.22
N TRP A 350 -10.37 22.99 18.54
CA TRP A 350 -10.53 21.56 18.69
C TRP A 350 -9.28 20.83 18.22
N ASN A 351 -8.57 20.21 19.15
CA ASN A 351 -7.33 19.50 18.92
C ASN A 351 -7.42 18.07 19.52
N PRO A 352 -8.17 17.16 18.87
CA PRO A 352 -8.45 15.86 19.43
C PRO A 352 -7.22 14.97 19.50
N SER A 353 -7.09 14.24 20.59
CA SER A 353 -6.20 13.09 20.65
C SER A 353 -6.75 11.97 19.77
N LEU A 354 -5.92 11.39 18.92
CA LEU A 354 -6.28 10.27 18.07
C LEU A 354 -6.07 8.95 18.81
N TYR A 355 -6.99 8.03 18.61
CA TYR A 355 -6.90 6.67 19.16
C TYR A 355 -6.87 5.64 18.04
N LEU A 356 -6.01 4.63 18.17
CA LEU A 356 -6.04 3.44 17.34
C LEU A 356 -6.87 2.37 18.04
N VAL A 357 -7.82 1.79 17.31
CA VAL A 357 -8.68 0.69 17.75
C VAL A 357 -8.54 -0.50 16.79
N GLY A 358 -8.97 -1.67 17.23
CA GLY A 358 -8.95 -2.88 16.38
C GLY A 358 -7.63 -3.63 16.36
N VAL A 359 -6.56 -3.09 16.94
CA VAL A 359 -5.24 -3.73 16.99
C VAL A 359 -5.12 -4.87 18.01
N GLY A 360 -6.17 -5.09 18.79
CA GLY A 360 -6.27 -6.28 19.64
C GLY A 360 -5.64 -6.19 21.01
N ALA A 361 -5.15 -5.05 21.46
CA ALA A 361 -4.67 -4.87 22.83
C ALA A 361 -5.82 -5.11 23.82
N GLY A 362 -5.76 -6.20 24.55
CA GLY A 362 -6.76 -6.57 25.53
C GLY A 362 -6.34 -6.16 26.92
N ASP A 363 -6.34 -4.88 27.21
CA ASP A 363 -6.28 -4.37 28.57
C ASP A 363 -7.63 -3.73 28.94
N ASP A 364 -7.82 -3.35 30.18
CA ASP A 364 -9.05 -2.80 30.77
C ASP A 364 -9.65 -1.59 30.01
N ASN A 365 -8.94 -1.07 29.00
CA ASN A 365 -9.33 0.05 28.14
C ASN A 365 -9.98 -0.37 26.79
N GLY A 366 -10.42 -1.60 26.61
CA GLY A 366 -11.19 -2.02 25.43
C GLY A 366 -10.39 -2.09 24.11
N GLY A 367 -9.08 -2.24 24.16
CA GLY A 367 -8.25 -2.39 22.94
C GLY A 367 -7.96 -1.09 22.20
N THR A 368 -8.01 0.04 22.89
CA THR A 368 -7.75 1.36 22.34
C THR A 368 -6.32 1.81 22.70
N ILE A 369 -5.54 2.23 21.72
CA ILE A 369 -4.21 2.80 21.92
C ILE A 369 -4.27 4.30 21.62
N ALA A 370 -3.98 5.15 22.61
CA ALA A 370 -3.85 6.58 22.39
C ALA A 370 -2.59 6.86 21.53
N THR A 371 -2.76 7.56 20.43
CA THR A 371 -1.62 8.10 19.69
C THR A 371 -1.20 9.42 20.35
N GLN A 372 0.07 9.76 20.32
CA GLN A 372 0.55 11.06 20.82
C GLN A 372 0.30 12.20 19.79
N GLN A 373 -0.59 11.98 18.85
CA GLN A 373 -0.84 12.89 17.73
C GLN A 373 -2.11 13.70 17.96
N THR A 374 -1.99 14.98 17.64
CA THR A 374 -3.11 15.90 17.50
C THR A 374 -3.35 16.16 16.02
N LEU A 375 -4.62 16.22 15.61
CA LEU A 375 -4.98 16.60 14.24
C LEU A 375 -4.77 18.10 14.06
N THR A 376 -3.68 18.47 13.40
CA THR A 376 -3.59 19.81 12.82
C THR A 376 -3.99 19.67 11.35
N PRO A 377 -5.15 20.21 10.93
CA PRO A 377 -5.56 20.12 9.52
C PRO A 377 -4.54 20.85 8.67
N GLN A 378 -3.78 20.14 7.87
CA GLN A 378 -2.91 20.71 6.84
C GLN A 378 -3.64 20.60 5.51
N ARG A 379 -3.91 21.75 4.89
CA ARG A 379 -4.43 21.82 3.54
C ARG A 379 -3.25 21.75 2.58
N ILE A 380 -3.11 20.62 1.88
CA ILE A 380 -2.08 20.46 0.85
C ILE A 380 -2.69 20.94 -0.47
N TYR A 381 -2.13 22.01 -1.04
CA TYR A 381 -2.49 22.48 -2.37
C TYR A 381 -1.41 22.07 -3.35
N TYR A 382 -1.77 21.27 -4.34
CA TYR A 382 -0.93 21.06 -5.52
C TYR A 382 -1.24 22.18 -6.52
N GLN A 383 -0.26 23.02 -6.82
CA GLN A 383 -0.36 23.96 -7.90
C GLN A 383 0.32 23.34 -9.13
N TYR A 384 -0.48 22.86 -10.07
CA TYR A 384 0.04 22.47 -11.37
C TYR A 384 0.45 23.74 -12.12
N GLY A 385 1.75 23.87 -12.44
CA GLY A 385 2.21 24.87 -13.39
C GLY A 385 1.77 24.47 -14.80
N ASP A 386 1.18 25.41 -15.52
CA ASP A 386 0.82 25.27 -16.94
C ASP A 386 2.06 25.02 -17.82
#